data_90825e14dbdf6207321eb640404cc95f
#
_entry.id   90825e14dbdf6207321eb640404cc95f
#
_cell.length_a   1.000
_cell.length_b   1.000
_cell.length_c   1.000
_cell.angle_alpha   90.00
_cell.angle_beta   90.00
_cell.angle_gamma   90.00
#
_symmetry.space_group_name_H-M   'P 1'
#
loop_
_entity.id
_entity.type
_entity.pdbx_description
1 polymer ?
#
loop_
_entity_poly.entity_id
_entity_poly.type
_entity_poly.pdbx_seq_one_letter_code
_entity_poly.pdbx_strand_id
1 'polypeptide(L)'
;MEILFKIKKNFESIKQFILNDDSLSRASIIFKESSTLGEKENFYYMLFSGAEEQCNKAKDLLKDKAELVNNQEIIKKIKEEQDKAAEGFGAIFG
;
A
#
# COMPACT_ATOMS: atom_id res chain seq x y z
N MET A 1 -6.08 -9.16 -7.52
CA MET A 1 -4.60 -9.25 -7.46
C MET A 1 -4.06 -8.22 -6.48
N GLU A 2 -3.09 -8.60 -5.70
CA GLU A 2 -2.47 -7.72 -4.71
C GLU A 2 -0.96 -7.65 -4.95
N ILE A 3 -0.40 -6.45 -4.81
CA ILE A 3 1.03 -6.24 -4.90
C ILE A 3 1.47 -5.31 -3.79
N LEU A 4 2.70 -5.49 -3.32
CA LEU A 4 3.26 -4.72 -2.24
C LEU A 4 4.49 -3.97 -2.73
N PHE A 5 4.52 -2.67 -2.46
CA PHE A 5 5.66 -1.82 -2.78
C PHE A 5 6.31 -1.28 -1.52
N LYS A 6 7.62 -1.15 -1.57
CA LYS A 6 8.40 -0.50 -0.52
C LYS A 6 8.88 0.85 -1.05
N ILE A 7 8.52 1.92 -0.37
CA ILE A 7 8.82 3.29 -0.78
C ILE A 7 9.80 3.90 0.20
N LYS A 8 11.06 4.02 -0.20
CA LYS A 8 12.13 4.56 0.65
C LYS A 8 12.25 6.07 0.56
N LYS A 9 11.98 6.63 -0.62
CA LYS A 9 12.13 8.06 -0.90
C LYS A 9 10.94 8.58 -1.68
N ASN A 10 10.70 9.88 -1.56
CA ASN A 10 9.68 10.58 -2.35
C ASN A 10 8.26 10.03 -2.12
N PHE A 11 7.95 9.64 -0.89
CA PHE A 11 6.65 9.08 -0.54
C PHE A 11 5.49 9.99 -0.98
N GLU A 12 5.56 11.28 -0.66
CA GLU A 12 4.49 12.22 -1.01
C GLU A 12 4.31 12.34 -2.52
N SER A 13 5.41 12.38 -3.27
CA SER A 13 5.37 12.46 -4.73
C SER A 13 4.74 11.22 -5.34
N ILE A 14 5.12 10.04 -4.85
CA ILE A 14 4.57 8.76 -5.32
C ILE A 14 3.09 8.67 -4.99
N LYS A 15 2.71 9.04 -3.77
CA LYS A 15 1.32 9.06 -3.32
C LYS A 15 0.46 9.93 -4.23
N GLN A 16 0.89 11.15 -4.51
CA GLN A 16 0.19 12.06 -5.39
C GLN A 16 0.09 11.51 -6.83
N PHE A 17 1.17 10.94 -7.31
CA PHE A 17 1.22 10.34 -8.64
C PHE A 17 0.17 9.25 -8.81
N ILE A 18 0.08 8.34 -7.83
CA ILE A 18 -0.89 7.25 -7.84
C ILE A 18 -2.31 7.76 -7.71
N LEU A 19 -2.56 8.69 -6.78
CA LEU A 19 -3.90 9.20 -6.54
C LEU A 19 -4.42 10.09 -7.66
N ASN A 20 -3.54 10.67 -8.47
CA ASN A 20 -3.91 11.50 -9.61
C ASN A 20 -4.13 10.68 -10.90
N ASP A 21 -3.79 9.39 -10.90
CA ASP A 21 -4.02 8.52 -12.04
C ASP A 21 -5.45 7.96 -11.98
N ASP A 22 -6.23 8.17 -13.03
CA ASP A 22 -7.63 7.74 -13.08
C ASP A 22 -7.81 6.24 -12.86
N SER A 23 -6.94 5.44 -13.46
CA SER A 23 -7.02 4.00 -13.37
C SER A 23 -6.56 3.49 -12.01
N LEU A 24 -5.42 3.97 -11.54
CA LEU A 24 -4.81 3.49 -10.30
C LEU A 24 -5.55 3.98 -9.07
N SER A 25 -6.12 5.18 -9.10
CA SER A 25 -6.86 5.73 -7.97
C SER A 25 -8.14 4.96 -7.65
N ARG A 26 -8.64 4.16 -8.59
CA ARG A 26 -9.83 3.32 -8.38
C ARG A 26 -9.52 2.00 -7.69
N ALA A 27 -8.24 1.64 -7.57
CA ALA A 27 -7.84 0.44 -6.86
C ALA A 27 -7.89 0.67 -5.35
N SER A 28 -7.79 -0.42 -4.59
CA SER A 28 -7.67 -0.34 -3.13
C SER A 28 -6.20 -0.09 -2.80
N ILE A 29 -5.91 1.01 -2.12
CA ILE A 29 -4.54 1.41 -1.81
C ILE A 29 -4.41 1.68 -0.32
N ILE A 30 -3.48 1.00 0.32
CA ILE A 30 -3.20 1.16 1.75
C ILE A 30 -1.74 1.55 1.93
N PHE A 31 -1.49 2.67 2.63
CA PHE A 31 -0.15 3.10 2.98
C PHE A 31 0.11 2.82 4.46
N LYS A 32 1.27 2.24 4.77
CA LYS A 32 1.69 1.96 6.15
C LYS A 32 3.14 2.37 6.35
N GLU A 33 3.42 3.00 7.48
CA GLU A 33 4.79 3.27 7.89
C GLU A 33 5.42 1.97 8.38
N SER A 34 6.68 1.75 8.00
CA SER A 34 7.43 0.56 8.39
C SER A 34 7.55 0.42 9.90
N SER A 35 7.65 1.53 10.62
CA SER A 35 7.77 1.53 12.09
C SER A 35 6.56 0.90 12.77
N THR A 36 5.37 1.03 12.20
CA THR A 36 4.16 0.42 12.77
C THR A 36 4.16 -1.10 12.63
N LEU A 37 5.01 -1.63 11.75
CA LEU A 37 5.15 -3.06 11.50
C LEU A 37 6.40 -3.65 12.17
N GLY A 38 7.07 -2.87 13.02
CA GLY A 38 8.24 -3.33 13.76
C GLY A 38 9.56 -3.30 12.98
N GLU A 39 9.60 -2.62 11.84
CA GLU A 39 10.81 -2.49 11.06
C GLU A 39 11.74 -1.43 11.65
N LYS A 40 13.05 -1.64 11.50
CA LYS A 40 14.06 -0.72 12.02
C LYS A 40 14.30 0.50 11.13
N GLU A 41 14.20 0.31 9.82
CA GLU A 41 14.36 1.40 8.85
C GLU A 41 13.06 2.15 8.65
N ASN A 42 13.17 3.45 8.38
CA ASN A 42 12.01 4.28 8.09
C ASN A 42 11.72 4.30 6.60
N PHE A 43 10.60 3.70 6.22
CA PHE A 43 10.09 3.73 4.86
C PHE A 43 8.59 3.49 4.90
N TYR A 44 7.94 3.48 3.75
CA TYR A 44 6.51 3.20 3.66
C TYR A 44 6.26 1.96 2.82
N TYR A 45 5.25 1.21 3.21
CA TYR A 45 4.69 0.15 2.39
C TYR A 45 3.43 0.67 1.72
N MET A 46 3.22 0.27 0.47
CA MET A 46 1.98 0.51 -0.24
C MET A 46 1.42 -0.83 -0.69
N LEU A 47 0.28 -1.22 -0.12
CA LEU A 47 -0.43 -2.42 -0.55
C LEU A 47 -1.47 -2.00 -1.59
N PHE A 48 -1.28 -2.44 -2.80
CA PHE A 48 -2.11 -2.11 -3.95
C PHE A 48 -2.92 -3.34 -4.36
N SER A 49 -4.25 -3.23 -4.35
CA SER A 49 -5.15 -4.33 -4.69
C SER A 49 -6.11 -3.87 -5.79
N GLY A 50 -6.15 -4.59 -6.88
CA GLY A 50 -7.00 -4.24 -7.99
C GLY A 50 -6.98 -5.30 -9.09
N ALA A 51 -7.49 -4.93 -10.26
CA ALA A 51 -7.47 -5.79 -11.43
C ALA A 51 -6.02 -5.98 -11.90
N GLU A 52 -5.80 -7.06 -12.63
CA GLU A 52 -4.47 -7.38 -13.16
C GLU A 52 -3.88 -6.22 -13.97
N GLU A 53 -4.71 -5.59 -14.80
CA GLU A 53 -4.29 -4.44 -15.62
C GLU A 53 -3.82 -3.26 -14.77
N GLN A 54 -4.54 -2.97 -13.68
CA GLN A 54 -4.17 -1.91 -12.74
C GLN A 54 -2.84 -2.23 -12.04
N CYS A 55 -2.69 -3.47 -11.59
CA CYS A 55 -1.46 -3.92 -10.94
C CYS A 55 -0.25 -3.83 -11.89
N ASN A 56 -0.43 -4.25 -13.13
CA ASN A 56 0.63 -4.18 -14.14
C ASN A 56 1.01 -2.73 -14.44
N LYS A 57 0.03 -1.85 -14.53
CA LYS A 57 0.26 -0.43 -14.74
C LYS A 57 1.04 0.18 -13.57
N ALA A 58 0.66 -0.16 -12.35
CA ALA A 58 1.36 0.32 -11.15
C ALA A 58 2.82 -0.14 -11.13
N LYS A 59 3.07 -1.40 -11.48
CA LYS A 59 4.43 -1.93 -11.57
C LYS A 59 5.28 -1.16 -12.58
N ASP A 60 4.72 -0.89 -13.75
CA ASP A 60 5.43 -0.16 -14.81
C ASP A 60 5.74 1.28 -14.40
N LEU A 61 4.75 1.97 -13.83
CA LEU A 61 4.90 3.36 -13.44
C LEU A 61 5.86 3.56 -12.26
N LEU A 62 5.91 2.59 -11.35
CA LEU A 62 6.74 2.67 -10.15
C LEU A 62 8.05 1.90 -10.24
N LYS A 63 8.36 1.35 -11.39
CA LYS A 63 9.55 0.52 -11.62
C LYS A 63 10.84 1.13 -11.07
N ASP A 64 11.04 2.43 -11.30
CA ASP A 64 12.25 3.14 -10.87
C ASP A 64 12.03 3.97 -9.60
N LYS A 65 10.85 3.96 -9.02
CA LYS A 65 10.46 4.83 -7.90
C LYS A 65 10.22 4.07 -6.60
N ALA A 66 9.80 2.83 -6.71
CA ALA A 66 9.50 1.99 -5.55
C ALA A 66 9.97 0.57 -5.81
N GLU A 67 10.23 -0.16 -4.74
CA GLU A 67 10.69 -1.54 -4.81
C GLU A 67 9.48 -2.48 -4.67
N LEU A 68 9.34 -3.42 -5.60
CA LEU A 68 8.31 -4.45 -5.52
C LEU A 68 8.77 -5.51 -4.52
N VAL A 69 7.93 -5.77 -3.53
CA VAL A 69 8.25 -6.70 -2.43
C VAL A 69 7.31 -7.91 -2.49
N ASN A 70 7.86 -9.10 -2.42
CA ASN A 70 7.07 -10.32 -2.35
C ASN A 70 7.17 -10.88 -0.93
N ASN A 71 6.32 -10.36 -0.03
CA ASN A 71 6.31 -10.77 1.38
C ASN A 71 4.87 -10.90 1.88
N GLN A 72 4.39 -12.13 1.93
CA GLN A 72 3.02 -12.42 2.33
C GLN A 72 2.76 -12.12 3.81
N GLU A 73 3.77 -12.22 4.65
CA GLU A 73 3.63 -11.90 6.08
C GLU A 73 3.34 -10.42 6.29
N ILE A 74 4.02 -9.56 5.55
CA ILE A 74 3.80 -8.10 5.63
C ILE A 74 2.40 -7.77 5.11
N ILE A 75 1.99 -8.36 4.01
CA ILE A 75 0.65 -8.17 3.44
C ILE A 75 -0.41 -8.56 4.48
N LYS A 76 -0.22 -9.70 5.12
CA LYS A 76 -1.13 -10.19 6.17
C LYS A 76 -1.20 -9.22 7.34
N LYS A 77 -0.08 -8.73 7.81
CA LYS A 77 -0.03 -7.74 8.91
C LYS A 77 -0.78 -6.46 8.57
N ILE A 78 -0.58 -5.94 7.36
CA ILE A 78 -1.26 -4.74 6.91
C ILE A 78 -2.78 -4.95 6.90
N LYS A 79 -3.23 -6.08 6.38
CA LYS A 79 -4.66 -6.41 6.34
C LYS A 79 -5.24 -6.57 7.75
N GLU A 80 -4.54 -7.23 8.64
CA GLU A 80 -4.98 -7.41 10.03
C GLU A 80 -5.13 -6.07 10.75
N GLU A 81 -4.22 -5.14 10.54
CA GLU A 81 -4.31 -3.80 11.13
C GLU A 81 -5.51 -3.03 10.59
N GLN A 82 -5.81 -3.17 9.30
CA GLN A 82 -6.97 -2.53 8.70
C GLN A 82 -8.27 -3.12 9.26
N ASP A 83 -8.32 -4.42 9.42
CA ASP A 83 -9.49 -5.10 9.98
C ASP A 83 -9.73 -4.66 11.43
N LYS A 84 -8.68 -4.55 12.23
CA LYS A 84 -8.78 -4.08 13.61
C LYS A 84 -9.25 -2.63 13.67
N ALA A 85 -8.76 -1.78 12.80
CA ALA A 85 -9.19 -0.39 12.72
C ALA A 85 -10.68 -0.31 12.34
N ALA A 86 -11.11 -1.12 11.38
CA ALA A 86 -12.50 -1.18 10.96
C ALA A 86 -13.40 -1.69 12.09
N GLU A 87 -12.98 -2.71 12.82
CA GLU A 87 -13.71 -3.24 13.97
C GLU A 87 -13.86 -2.19 15.07
N GLY A 88 -12.75 -1.51 15.40
CA GLY A 88 -12.76 -0.43 16.38
C GLY A 88 -13.67 0.72 15.97
N PHE A 89 -13.64 1.06 14.72
CA PHE A 89 -14.50 2.11 14.14
C PHE A 89 -15.97 1.71 14.22
N GLY A 90 -16.27 0.46 13.88
CA GLY A 90 -17.62 -0.08 13.99
C GLY A 90 -18.14 -0.09 15.42
N ALA A 91 -17.28 -0.39 16.39
CA ALA A 91 -17.65 -0.36 17.81
C ALA A 91 -18.00 1.05 18.28
N ILE A 92 -17.38 2.07 17.72
CA ILE A 92 -17.67 3.47 18.08
C ILE A 92 -18.99 3.93 17.48
N PHE A 93 -19.29 3.52 16.26
CA PHE A 93 -20.47 3.99 15.52
C PHE A 93 -21.61 2.99 15.48
N GLY A 94 -21.35 1.79 15.87
CA GLY A 94 -22.33 0.73 15.83
C GLY A 94 -22.84 0.38 17.16
#